data_83092e090711488f5166743aa4ddfbb1
#
_entry.id   83092e090711488f5166743aa4ddfbb1
#
_cell.length_a   1.000
_cell.length_b   1.000
_cell.length_c   1.000
_cell.angle_alpha   90.00
_cell.angle_beta   90.00
_cell.angle_gamma   90.00
#
_symmetry.space_group_name_H-M   'P 1'
#
loop_
_entity.id
_entity.type
_entity.pdbx_description
1 polymer ?
#
loop_
_entity_poly.entity_id
_entity_poly.type
_entity_poly.pdbx_seq_one_letter_code
_entity_poly.pdbx_strand_id
1 'polypeptide(L)'
;MEKRKKIFRILLIVLFIAALLFAGVRIYLQTLLPEIDGELHGSAVTESVTITRDSLGVPHITANKEHDAYYALGYTVAQDRLFQMELQRRLAKGELAEILGPELLETDRQFRTYLFRHTAEKMVSDAGEICPESL
;
A
#
# COMPACT_ATOMS: atom_id res chain seq x y z
N MET A 1 53.78 14.24 13.81
CA MET A 1 52.58 14.18 14.72
C MET A 1 51.39 14.95 14.14
N GLU A 2 51.57 16.04 13.45
CA GLU A 2 50.49 16.90 12.92
C GLU A 2 49.66 16.23 11.83
N LYS A 3 50.27 15.48 10.91
CA LYS A 3 49.55 14.75 9.85
C LYS A 3 48.53 13.71 10.40
N ARG A 4 48.93 13.02 11.48
CA ARG A 4 48.01 12.04 12.14
C ARG A 4 46.80 12.72 12.77
N LYS A 5 46.98 13.90 13.39
CA LYS A 5 45.87 14.69 13.96
C LYS A 5 44.94 15.22 12.88
N LYS A 6 45.45 15.62 11.71
CA LYS A 6 44.63 16.06 10.56
C LYS A 6 43.79 14.91 10.00
N ILE A 7 44.44 13.75 9.80
CA ILE A 7 43.72 12.53 9.31
C ILE A 7 42.62 12.13 10.30
N PHE A 8 42.90 12.13 11.60
CA PHE A 8 41.94 11.80 12.63
C PHE A 8 40.73 12.76 12.64
N ARG A 9 40.94 14.07 12.47
CA ARG A 9 39.87 15.07 12.35
C ARG A 9 39.04 14.86 11.11
N ILE A 10 39.66 14.57 9.96
CA ILE A 10 38.95 14.28 8.71
C ILE A 10 38.07 13.04 8.88
N LEU A 11 38.59 11.98 9.50
CA LEU A 11 37.85 10.75 9.76
C LEU A 11 36.66 10.99 10.68
N LEU A 12 36.79 11.81 11.72
CA LEU A 12 35.67 12.20 12.58
C LEU A 12 34.60 13.00 11.83
N ILE A 13 34.99 13.91 10.95
CA ILE A 13 34.04 14.69 10.12
C ILE A 13 33.30 13.76 9.16
N VAL A 14 33.98 12.84 8.50
CA VAL A 14 33.36 11.86 7.59
C VAL A 14 32.39 10.97 8.36
N LEU A 15 32.77 10.49 9.54
CA LEU A 15 31.91 9.68 10.40
C LEU A 15 30.65 10.46 10.82
N PHE A 16 30.82 11.73 11.19
CA PHE A 16 29.70 12.59 11.57
C PHE A 16 28.73 12.84 10.42
N ILE A 17 29.27 13.12 9.22
CA ILE A 17 28.44 13.28 8.01
C ILE A 17 27.69 11.98 7.70
N ALA A 18 28.37 10.84 7.77
CA ALA A 18 27.73 9.54 7.55
C ALA A 18 26.60 9.26 8.55
N ALA A 19 26.80 9.61 9.83
CA ALA A 19 25.78 9.48 10.87
C ALA A 19 24.57 10.39 10.60
N LEU A 20 24.81 11.64 10.17
CA LEU A 20 23.72 12.55 9.79
C LEU A 20 22.92 12.04 8.57
N LEU A 21 23.60 11.55 7.55
CA LEU A 21 22.94 10.95 6.38
C LEU A 21 22.12 9.72 6.78
N PHE A 22 22.66 8.85 7.60
CA PHE A 22 21.94 7.69 8.11
C PHE A 22 20.71 8.08 8.93
N ALA A 23 20.83 9.07 9.82
CA ALA A 23 19.71 9.59 10.58
C ALA A 23 18.63 10.20 9.66
N GLY A 24 19.04 10.98 8.66
CA GLY A 24 18.12 11.56 7.67
C GLY A 24 17.37 10.51 6.88
N VAL A 25 18.05 9.49 6.39
CA VAL A 25 17.43 8.35 5.70
C VAL A 25 16.46 7.60 6.62
N ARG A 26 16.87 7.40 7.87
CA ARG A 26 16.04 6.70 8.85
C ARG A 26 14.72 7.45 9.14
N ILE A 27 14.80 8.78 9.32
CA ILE A 27 13.62 9.64 9.52
C ILE A 27 12.73 9.61 8.28
N TYR A 28 13.32 9.75 7.09
CA TYR A 28 12.58 9.69 5.83
C TYR A 28 11.84 8.36 5.66
N LEU A 29 12.50 7.23 5.94
CA LEU A 29 11.86 5.92 5.87
C LEU A 29 10.70 5.77 6.87
N GLN A 30 10.82 6.37 8.06
CA GLN A 30 9.73 6.35 9.04
C GLN A 30 8.49 7.12 8.55
N THR A 31 8.66 8.19 7.78
CA THR A 31 7.51 8.93 7.22
C THR A 31 6.79 8.19 6.10
N LEU A 32 7.41 7.15 5.54
CA LEU A 32 6.81 6.31 4.50
C LEU A 32 6.01 5.12 5.08
N LEU A 33 6.16 4.84 6.38
CA LEU A 33 5.40 3.78 7.02
C LEU A 33 3.95 4.23 7.25
N PRO A 34 2.96 3.36 7.00
CA PRO A 34 1.58 3.67 7.31
C PRO A 34 1.39 3.84 8.82
N GLU A 35 0.53 4.77 9.20
CA GLU A 35 0.06 4.88 10.57
C GLU A 35 -0.87 3.71 10.87
N ILE A 36 -0.43 2.85 11.80
CA ILE A 36 -1.18 1.66 12.22
C ILE A 36 -1.85 1.83 13.59
N ASP A 37 -1.50 2.90 14.32
CA ASP A 37 -2.06 3.25 15.62
C ASP A 37 -2.78 4.59 15.53
N GLY A 38 -3.99 4.68 16.07
CA GLY A 38 -4.76 5.92 16.09
C GLY A 38 -6.23 5.72 15.73
N GLU A 39 -6.98 6.82 15.72
CA GLU A 39 -8.38 6.84 15.31
C GLU A 39 -8.51 7.48 13.94
N LEU A 40 -9.18 6.78 13.04
CA LEU A 40 -9.47 7.26 11.69
C LEU A 40 -10.97 7.61 11.61
N HIS A 41 -11.26 8.81 11.19
CA HIS A 41 -12.63 9.25 10.96
C HIS A 41 -12.92 9.17 9.45
N GLY A 42 -13.81 8.26 9.08
CA GLY A 42 -14.22 8.06 7.68
C GLY A 42 -15.74 8.06 7.55
N SER A 43 -16.25 8.62 6.45
CA SER A 43 -17.68 8.61 6.15
C SER A 43 -18.19 7.27 5.57
N ALA A 44 -17.29 6.33 5.33
CA ALA A 44 -17.60 5.05 4.68
C ALA A 44 -17.99 3.93 5.66
N VAL A 45 -17.81 4.13 6.96
CA VAL A 45 -18.27 3.23 8.02
C VAL A 45 -19.48 3.82 8.73
N THR A 46 -20.45 2.99 9.08
CA THR A 46 -21.68 3.41 9.75
C THR A 46 -21.56 3.38 11.27
N GLU A 47 -20.74 2.48 11.80
CA GLU A 47 -20.44 2.32 13.23
C GLU A 47 -18.95 2.19 13.47
N SER A 48 -18.52 2.34 14.73
CA SER A 48 -17.12 2.19 15.09
C SER A 48 -16.63 0.76 14.86
N VAL A 49 -15.47 0.64 14.21
CA VAL A 49 -14.77 -0.62 14.00
C VAL A 49 -13.44 -0.58 14.73
N THR A 50 -13.14 -1.64 15.45
CA THR A 50 -11.84 -1.79 16.12
C THR A 50 -10.96 -2.76 15.36
N ILE A 51 -9.76 -2.30 15.00
CA ILE A 51 -8.73 -3.09 14.35
C ILE A 51 -7.55 -3.20 15.31
N THR A 52 -7.21 -4.40 15.74
CA THR A 52 -6.03 -4.67 16.58
C THR A 52 -5.07 -5.58 15.84
N ARG A 53 -3.77 -5.36 15.99
CA ARG A 53 -2.75 -6.21 15.37
C ARG A 53 -2.03 -7.03 16.44
N ASP A 54 -1.84 -8.31 16.19
CA ASP A 54 -1.06 -9.19 17.07
C ASP A 54 0.47 -8.98 16.89
N SER A 55 1.26 -9.75 17.62
CA SER A 55 2.73 -9.70 17.56
C SER A 55 3.31 -10.11 16.19
N LEU A 56 2.53 -10.76 15.33
CA LEU A 56 2.88 -11.14 13.97
C LEU A 56 2.37 -10.13 12.94
N GLY A 57 1.69 -9.07 13.40
CA GLY A 57 1.10 -8.05 12.55
C GLY A 57 -0.24 -8.44 11.90
N VAL A 58 -0.82 -9.58 12.29
CA VAL A 58 -2.12 -10.03 11.75
C VAL A 58 -3.24 -9.14 12.29
N PRO A 59 -4.07 -8.51 11.44
CA PRO A 59 -5.16 -7.68 11.87
C PRO A 59 -6.35 -8.50 12.37
N HIS A 60 -6.86 -8.18 13.54
CA HIS A 60 -8.10 -8.67 14.11
C HIS A 60 -9.14 -7.56 14.05
N ILE A 61 -10.23 -7.79 13.33
CA ILE A 61 -11.28 -6.81 13.08
C ILE A 61 -12.50 -7.16 13.90
N THR A 62 -12.99 -6.19 14.66
CA THR A 62 -14.23 -6.29 15.43
C THR A 62 -15.19 -5.19 14.97
N ALA A 63 -16.32 -5.57 14.41
CA ALA A 63 -17.38 -4.68 13.93
C ALA A 63 -18.75 -5.24 14.29
N ASN A 64 -19.73 -4.34 14.44
CA ASN A 64 -21.12 -4.73 14.70
C ASN A 64 -21.90 -5.02 13.43
N LYS A 65 -21.45 -4.47 12.28
CA LYS A 65 -22.09 -4.63 10.96
C LYS A 65 -21.14 -5.31 9.99
N GLU A 66 -21.72 -6.16 9.17
CA GLU A 66 -20.98 -6.88 8.13
C GLU A 66 -20.33 -5.95 7.12
N HIS A 67 -21.06 -4.93 6.64
CA HIS A 67 -20.52 -3.91 5.74
C HIS A 67 -19.27 -3.23 6.31
N ASP A 68 -19.31 -2.82 7.58
CA ASP A 68 -18.21 -2.13 8.23
C ASP A 68 -17.00 -3.08 8.44
N ALA A 69 -17.27 -4.38 8.69
CA ALA A 69 -16.22 -5.40 8.76
C ALA A 69 -15.49 -5.59 7.42
N TYR A 70 -16.22 -5.65 6.30
CA TYR A 70 -15.62 -5.75 4.96
C TYR A 70 -14.85 -4.50 4.58
N TYR A 71 -15.37 -3.32 4.94
CA TYR A 71 -14.64 -2.07 4.72
C TYR A 71 -13.30 -2.06 5.47
N ALA A 72 -13.31 -2.43 6.75
CA ALA A 72 -12.10 -2.52 7.58
C ALA A 72 -11.11 -3.58 7.06
N LEU A 73 -11.61 -4.70 6.54
CA LEU A 73 -10.77 -5.72 5.89
C LEU A 73 -10.08 -5.15 4.66
N GLY A 74 -10.83 -4.48 3.77
CA GLY A 74 -10.27 -3.84 2.59
C GLY A 74 -9.22 -2.77 2.95
N TYR A 75 -9.50 -1.99 3.98
CA TYR A 75 -8.59 -0.97 4.49
C TYR A 75 -7.26 -1.58 5.00
N THR A 76 -7.32 -2.63 5.83
CA THR A 76 -6.12 -3.30 6.36
C THR A 76 -5.29 -3.97 5.26
N VAL A 77 -5.94 -4.60 4.28
CA VAL A 77 -5.26 -5.18 3.12
C VAL A 77 -4.58 -4.09 2.29
N ALA A 78 -5.23 -2.94 2.10
CA ALA A 78 -4.64 -1.81 1.39
C ALA A 78 -3.44 -1.22 2.15
N GLN A 79 -3.53 -1.07 3.48
CA GLN A 79 -2.39 -0.65 4.30
C GLN A 79 -1.15 -1.51 4.10
N ASP A 80 -1.33 -2.82 4.03
CA ASP A 80 -0.22 -3.77 3.99
C ASP A 80 0.26 -4.06 2.56
N ARG A 81 -0.64 -3.99 1.56
CA ARG A 81 -0.40 -4.54 0.22
C ARG A 81 -0.92 -3.67 -0.92
N LEU A 82 -1.03 -2.36 -0.75
CA LEU A 82 -1.57 -1.45 -1.77
C LEU A 82 -0.87 -1.61 -3.13
N PHE A 83 0.46 -1.68 -3.12
CA PHE A 83 1.23 -1.86 -4.35
C PHE A 83 0.91 -3.19 -5.06
N GLN A 84 0.77 -4.28 -4.30
CA GLN A 84 0.41 -5.58 -4.86
C GLN A 84 -1.02 -5.56 -5.44
N MET A 85 -1.97 -4.94 -4.75
CA MET A 85 -3.34 -4.77 -5.24
C MET A 85 -3.36 -3.97 -6.54
N GLU A 86 -2.59 -2.87 -6.62
CA GLU A 86 -2.50 -2.04 -7.81
C GLU A 86 -1.87 -2.80 -8.99
N LEU A 87 -0.82 -3.60 -8.75
CA LEU A 87 -0.24 -4.45 -9.79
C LEU A 87 -1.25 -5.47 -10.33
N GLN A 88 -2.00 -6.13 -9.47
CA GLN A 88 -3.03 -7.10 -9.88
C GLN A 88 -4.16 -6.43 -10.67
N ARG A 89 -4.61 -5.26 -10.22
CA ARG A 89 -5.62 -4.46 -10.91
C ARG A 89 -5.14 -4.07 -12.32
N ARG A 90 -3.89 -3.61 -12.46
CA ARG A 90 -3.28 -3.26 -13.76
C ARG A 90 -3.05 -4.48 -14.64
N LEU A 91 -2.63 -5.61 -14.06
CA LEU A 91 -2.51 -6.87 -14.79
C LEU A 91 -3.85 -7.25 -15.43
N ALA A 92 -4.93 -7.27 -14.63
CA ALA A 92 -6.27 -7.61 -15.13
C ALA A 92 -6.76 -6.65 -16.22
N LYS A 93 -6.34 -5.37 -16.19
CA LYS A 93 -6.66 -4.37 -17.21
C LYS A 93 -5.74 -4.42 -18.44
N GLY A 94 -4.58 -5.10 -18.35
CA GLY A 94 -3.53 -5.06 -19.36
C GLY A 94 -2.83 -3.68 -19.42
N GLU A 95 -2.45 -3.15 -18.27
CA GLU A 95 -1.83 -1.82 -18.06
C GLU A 95 -0.52 -1.91 -17.28
N LEU A 96 0.12 -3.09 -17.20
CA LEU A 96 1.37 -3.26 -16.45
C LEU A 96 2.55 -2.54 -17.08
N ALA A 97 2.61 -2.50 -18.40
CA ALA A 97 3.70 -1.88 -19.16
C ALA A 97 3.85 -0.37 -18.85
N GLU A 98 2.80 0.30 -18.41
CA GLU A 98 2.84 1.70 -18.01
C GLU A 98 3.76 1.96 -16.81
N ILE A 99 3.87 0.99 -15.90
CA ILE A 99 4.67 1.14 -14.67
C ILE A 99 5.97 0.36 -14.75
N LEU A 100 5.93 -0.86 -15.30
CA LEU A 100 7.05 -1.80 -15.25
C LEU A 100 7.87 -1.81 -16.54
N GLY A 101 7.42 -1.11 -17.59
CA GLY A 101 8.16 -0.94 -18.81
C GLY A 101 7.67 -1.77 -20.02
N PRO A 102 8.22 -1.48 -21.21
CA PRO A 102 7.69 -2.00 -22.48
C PRO A 102 7.83 -3.52 -22.65
N GLU A 103 8.63 -4.16 -21.83
CA GLU A 103 8.83 -5.64 -21.88
C GLU A 103 7.53 -6.39 -21.54
N LEU A 104 6.58 -5.74 -20.83
CA LEU A 104 5.30 -6.33 -20.47
C LEU A 104 4.17 -6.04 -21.47
N LEU A 105 4.45 -5.39 -22.59
CA LEU A 105 3.44 -5.08 -23.61
C LEU A 105 2.72 -6.33 -24.15
N GLU A 106 3.44 -7.44 -24.30
CA GLU A 106 2.83 -8.68 -24.79
C GLU A 106 1.90 -9.29 -23.73
N THR A 107 2.29 -9.23 -22.47
CA THR A 107 1.43 -9.61 -21.34
C THR A 107 0.17 -8.76 -21.31
N ASP A 108 0.30 -7.45 -21.45
CA ASP A 108 -0.86 -6.53 -21.46
C ASP A 108 -1.81 -6.83 -22.61
N ARG A 109 -1.29 -7.10 -23.81
CA ARG A 109 -2.12 -7.50 -24.98
C ARG A 109 -2.88 -8.78 -24.69
N GLN A 110 -2.23 -9.78 -24.09
CA GLN A 110 -2.86 -11.05 -23.75
C GLN A 110 -3.99 -10.85 -22.74
N PHE A 111 -3.77 -10.07 -21.67
CA PHE A 111 -4.79 -9.80 -20.67
C PHE A 111 -5.97 -8.98 -21.20
N ARG A 112 -5.71 -8.07 -22.15
CA ARG A 112 -6.80 -7.34 -22.86
C ARG A 112 -7.65 -8.27 -23.71
N THR A 113 -7.10 -9.32 -24.29
CA THR A 113 -7.89 -10.31 -25.07
C THR A 113 -8.79 -11.17 -24.18
N TYR A 114 -8.46 -11.33 -22.89
CA TYR A 114 -9.33 -12.03 -21.92
C TYR A 114 -10.56 -11.22 -21.50
N LEU A 115 -10.62 -9.92 -21.81
CA LEU A 115 -11.73 -9.03 -21.52
C LEU A 115 -12.13 -8.95 -20.02
N PHE A 116 -11.20 -9.19 -19.11
CA PHE A 116 -11.49 -9.15 -17.67
C PHE A 116 -12.09 -7.82 -17.22
N ARG A 117 -11.57 -6.70 -17.71
CA ARG A 117 -12.11 -5.38 -17.42
C ARG A 117 -13.56 -5.26 -17.85
N HIS A 118 -13.88 -5.61 -19.10
CA HIS A 118 -15.22 -5.52 -19.65
C HIS A 118 -16.20 -6.41 -18.88
N THR A 119 -15.76 -7.65 -18.56
CA THR A 119 -16.57 -8.59 -17.78
C THR A 119 -16.87 -8.05 -16.38
N ALA A 120 -15.86 -7.50 -15.69
CA ALA A 120 -16.01 -6.91 -14.37
C ALA A 120 -16.95 -5.69 -14.38
N GLU A 121 -16.81 -4.78 -15.35
CA GLU A 121 -17.70 -3.61 -15.53
C GLU A 121 -19.15 -4.05 -15.75
N LYS A 122 -19.37 -5.10 -16.55
CA LYS A 122 -20.69 -5.67 -16.78
C LYS A 122 -21.26 -6.30 -15.51
N MET A 123 -20.46 -7.10 -14.78
CA MET A 123 -20.90 -7.71 -13.52
C MET A 123 -21.31 -6.69 -12.47
N VAL A 124 -20.57 -5.58 -12.35
CA VAL A 124 -20.93 -4.48 -11.42
C VAL A 124 -22.22 -3.78 -11.85
N SER A 125 -22.39 -3.54 -13.17
CA SER A 125 -23.64 -2.97 -13.70
C SER A 125 -24.84 -3.87 -13.42
N ASP A 126 -24.71 -5.16 -13.72
CA ASP A 126 -25.77 -6.15 -13.50
C ASP A 126 -26.08 -6.32 -11.99
N ALA A 127 -25.07 -6.28 -11.12
CA ALA A 127 -25.24 -6.34 -9.66
C ALA A 127 -25.98 -5.12 -9.10
N GLY A 128 -25.72 -3.92 -9.65
CA GLY A 128 -26.43 -2.70 -9.28
C GLY A 128 -27.92 -2.74 -9.62
N GLU A 129 -28.32 -3.50 -10.66
CA GLU A 129 -29.72 -3.75 -10.99
C GLU A 129 -30.37 -4.78 -10.03
N ILE A 130 -29.61 -5.79 -9.58
CA ILE A 130 -30.11 -6.88 -8.74
C ILE A 130 -30.10 -6.50 -7.25
N CYS A 131 -29.12 -5.72 -6.80
CA CYS A 131 -28.95 -5.31 -5.40
C CYS A 131 -28.67 -3.80 -5.30
N PRO A 132 -29.68 -2.93 -5.54
CA PRO A 132 -29.49 -1.48 -5.50
C PRO A 132 -29.10 -0.91 -4.14
N GLU A 133 -29.32 -1.67 -3.06
CA GLU A 133 -29.00 -1.24 -1.68
C GLU A 133 -27.56 -1.63 -1.21
N SER A 134 -26.78 -2.34 -2.03
CA SER A 134 -25.48 -2.89 -1.67
C SER A 134 -24.27 -2.12 -2.26
N LEU A 135 -24.51 -1.05 -3.01
CA LEU A 135 -23.53 -0.13 -3.57
C LEU A 135 -23.66 1.26 -2.94
#